data_f752f3815c9beea8da5bd9ab8f6215ca
#
_entry.id   f752f3815c9beea8da5bd9ab8f6215ca
#
_cell.length_a   1.000
_cell.length_b   1.000
_cell.length_c   1.000
_cell.angle_alpha   90.00
_cell.angle_beta   90.00
_cell.angle_gamma   90.00
#
_symmetry.space_group_name_H-M   'P 1'
#
loop_
_entity.id
_entity.type
_entity.pdbx_description
1 polymer ?
#
loop_
_entity_poly.entity_id
_entity_poly.type
_entity_poly.pdbx_seq_one_letter_code
_entity_poly.pdbx_strand_id
1 'polypeptide(L)'
;MSTDPILLVAGEWLGAASGVLAVLTVAGYLLRWGIRFRLVGVTSFTALLALSCLAFAVSYRPRVAVAGAVSVPIVFDNGADLVVAAAPAEIPAAAVAPTVEQVARNLRGNGRQTSDATVRVRLRQVRQLAPGLSEPVVLAEARRNLITGEVDLQG
;
A
#
# COMPACT_ATOMS: atom_id res chain seq x y z
N MET A 1 -6.22 9.41 -2.83
CA MET A 1 -6.15 7.93 -2.79
C MET A 1 -5.94 7.47 -4.23
N SER A 2 -4.75 6.99 -4.57
CA SER A 2 -4.51 6.43 -5.91
C SER A 2 -5.01 4.98 -5.91
N THR A 3 -6.18 4.77 -6.43
CA THR A 3 -6.73 3.45 -6.78
C THR A 3 -6.03 2.97 -8.04
N ASP A 4 -5.79 1.67 -8.17
CA ASP A 4 -5.25 1.12 -9.42
C ASP A 4 -6.30 1.25 -10.53
N PRO A 5 -6.06 2.09 -11.56
CA PRO A 5 -7.09 2.37 -12.57
C PRO A 5 -7.46 1.14 -13.40
N ILE A 6 -6.53 0.20 -13.58
CA ILE A 6 -6.76 -1.00 -14.39
C ILE A 6 -7.75 -1.94 -13.69
N LEU A 7 -7.53 -2.18 -12.39
CA LEU A 7 -8.42 -3.06 -11.60
C LEU A 7 -9.80 -2.44 -11.40
N LEU A 8 -9.88 -1.11 -11.28
CA LEU A 8 -11.15 -0.39 -11.19
C LEU A 8 -11.96 -0.57 -12.48
N VAL A 9 -11.38 -0.26 -13.63
CA VAL A 9 -12.02 -0.39 -14.93
C VAL A 9 -12.43 -1.85 -15.19
N ALA A 10 -11.55 -2.82 -14.88
CA ALA A 10 -11.88 -4.24 -15.01
C ALA A 10 -13.07 -4.63 -14.12
N GLY A 11 -13.11 -4.15 -12.87
CA GLY A 11 -14.20 -4.40 -11.95
C GLY A 11 -15.55 -3.81 -12.43
N GLU A 12 -15.53 -2.61 -13.00
CA GLU A 12 -16.72 -1.95 -13.58
C GLU A 12 -17.28 -2.74 -14.77
N TRP A 13 -16.43 -3.14 -15.72
CA TRP A 13 -16.85 -3.93 -16.87
C TRP A 13 -17.38 -5.31 -16.49
N LEU A 14 -16.70 -6.00 -15.57
CA LEU A 14 -17.17 -7.27 -15.03
C LEU A 14 -18.48 -7.13 -14.26
N GLY A 15 -18.63 -6.01 -13.51
CA GLY A 15 -19.88 -5.68 -12.82
C GLY A 15 -21.04 -5.48 -13.80
N ALA A 16 -20.84 -4.71 -14.87
CA ALA A 16 -21.82 -4.51 -15.92
C ALA A 16 -22.19 -5.85 -16.62
N ALA A 17 -21.18 -6.65 -16.97
CA ALA A 17 -21.39 -7.98 -17.56
C ALA A 17 -22.18 -8.89 -16.63
N SER A 18 -21.88 -8.88 -15.33
CA SER A 18 -22.62 -9.63 -14.32
C SER A 18 -24.08 -9.20 -14.22
N GLY A 19 -24.37 -7.89 -14.32
CA GLY A 19 -25.73 -7.37 -14.36
C GLY A 19 -26.51 -7.88 -15.57
N VAL A 20 -25.92 -7.85 -16.75
CA VAL A 20 -26.53 -8.41 -17.98
C VAL A 20 -26.79 -9.92 -17.83
N LEU A 21 -25.82 -10.66 -17.32
CA LEU A 21 -25.97 -12.09 -17.09
C LEU A 21 -27.05 -12.40 -16.04
N ALA A 22 -27.23 -11.57 -15.03
CA ALA A 22 -28.29 -11.71 -14.05
C ALA A 22 -29.67 -11.58 -14.71
N VAL A 23 -29.87 -10.57 -15.57
CA VAL A 23 -31.11 -10.38 -16.34
C VAL A 23 -31.37 -11.59 -17.25
N LEU A 24 -30.33 -12.07 -17.96
CA LEU A 24 -30.45 -13.27 -18.80
C LEU A 24 -30.77 -14.50 -17.98
N THR A 25 -30.24 -14.64 -16.78
CA THR A 25 -30.54 -15.75 -15.87
C THR A 25 -32.00 -15.72 -15.46
N VAL A 26 -32.53 -14.57 -15.05
CA VAL A 26 -33.95 -14.41 -14.72
C VAL A 26 -34.84 -14.75 -15.93
N ALA A 27 -34.52 -14.21 -17.11
CA ALA A 27 -35.23 -14.53 -18.35
C ALA A 27 -35.19 -16.04 -18.65
N GLY A 28 -34.03 -16.68 -18.51
CA GLY A 28 -33.85 -18.11 -18.70
C GLY A 28 -34.70 -18.98 -17.76
N TYR A 29 -34.92 -18.51 -16.53
CA TYR A 29 -35.83 -19.16 -15.60
C TYR A 29 -37.29 -18.99 -16.00
N LEU A 30 -37.71 -17.77 -16.37
CA LEU A 30 -39.07 -17.48 -16.81
C LEU A 30 -39.43 -18.22 -18.10
N LEU A 31 -38.49 -18.29 -19.05
CA LEU A 31 -38.66 -18.97 -20.33
C LEU A 31 -38.35 -20.47 -20.29
N ARG A 32 -38.01 -21.01 -19.11
CA ARG A 32 -37.65 -22.41 -18.87
C ARG A 32 -36.55 -22.95 -19.78
N TRP A 33 -35.51 -22.15 -20.03
CA TRP A 33 -34.37 -22.57 -20.85
C TRP A 33 -33.61 -23.75 -20.18
N GLY A 34 -33.16 -24.71 -20.99
CA GLY A 34 -32.40 -25.86 -20.48
C GLY A 34 -31.05 -25.48 -19.84
N ILE A 35 -30.50 -24.30 -20.17
CA ILE A 35 -29.20 -23.80 -19.67
C ILE A 35 -29.32 -22.92 -18.42
N ARG A 36 -30.52 -22.71 -17.88
CA ARG A 36 -30.80 -21.79 -16.76
C ARG A 36 -29.88 -22.01 -15.54
N PHE A 37 -29.59 -23.25 -15.18
CA PHE A 37 -28.71 -23.55 -14.06
C PHE A 37 -27.24 -23.18 -14.33
N ARG A 38 -26.77 -23.33 -15.60
CA ARG A 38 -25.43 -22.93 -15.98
C ARG A 38 -25.29 -21.42 -15.96
N LEU A 39 -26.34 -20.69 -16.33
CA LEU A 39 -26.35 -19.22 -16.27
C LEU A 39 -26.19 -18.71 -14.83
N VAL A 40 -26.78 -19.37 -13.83
CA VAL A 40 -26.56 -19.01 -12.41
C VAL A 40 -25.08 -19.12 -12.06
N GLY A 41 -24.42 -20.21 -12.41
CA GLY A 41 -23.00 -20.40 -12.12
C GLY A 41 -22.11 -19.33 -12.77
N VAL A 42 -22.34 -19.05 -14.06
CA VAL A 42 -21.58 -18.02 -14.79
C VAL A 42 -21.82 -16.63 -14.19
N THR A 43 -23.07 -16.26 -13.91
CA THR A 43 -23.44 -14.98 -13.29
C THR A 43 -22.75 -14.80 -11.94
N SER A 44 -22.86 -15.82 -11.06
CA SER A 44 -22.27 -15.78 -9.72
C SER A 44 -20.76 -15.66 -9.77
N PHE A 45 -20.10 -16.41 -10.65
CA PHE A 45 -18.65 -16.37 -10.82
C PHE A 45 -18.20 -14.99 -11.33
N THR A 46 -18.89 -14.42 -12.33
CA THR A 46 -18.57 -13.10 -12.88
C THR A 46 -18.78 -12.02 -11.82
N ALA A 47 -19.84 -12.11 -11.01
CA ALA A 47 -20.09 -11.18 -9.92
C ALA A 47 -19.00 -11.23 -8.85
N LEU A 48 -18.58 -12.42 -8.43
CA LEU A 48 -17.49 -12.60 -7.47
C LEU A 48 -16.17 -12.06 -8.01
N LEU A 49 -15.89 -12.26 -9.31
CA LEU A 49 -14.69 -11.73 -9.93
C LEU A 49 -14.71 -10.19 -9.97
N ALA A 50 -15.85 -9.59 -10.30
CA ALA A 50 -16.03 -8.14 -10.25
C ALA A 50 -15.78 -7.58 -8.84
N LEU A 51 -16.38 -8.19 -7.81
CA LEU A 51 -16.19 -7.79 -6.42
C LEU A 51 -14.72 -7.95 -6.00
N SER A 52 -14.04 -9.00 -6.43
CA SER A 52 -12.62 -9.20 -6.14
C SER A 52 -11.77 -8.10 -6.77
N CYS A 53 -11.99 -7.75 -8.05
CA CYS A 53 -11.28 -6.66 -8.72
C CYS A 53 -11.48 -5.33 -7.99
N LEU A 54 -12.72 -5.01 -7.61
CA LEU A 54 -13.02 -3.77 -6.86
C LEU A 54 -12.38 -3.76 -5.48
N ALA A 55 -12.42 -4.89 -4.76
CA ALA A 55 -11.78 -5.01 -3.45
C ALA A 55 -10.26 -4.82 -3.55
N PHE A 56 -9.61 -5.41 -4.55
CA PHE A 56 -8.19 -5.21 -4.80
C PHE A 56 -7.88 -3.77 -5.22
N ALA A 57 -8.71 -3.15 -6.08
CA ALA A 57 -8.52 -1.76 -6.50
C ALA A 57 -8.54 -0.78 -5.31
N VAL A 58 -9.39 -1.01 -4.32
CA VAL A 58 -9.48 -0.18 -3.10
C VAL A 58 -8.37 -0.51 -2.10
N SER A 59 -8.00 -1.80 -1.98
CA SER A 59 -6.99 -2.28 -1.02
C SER A 59 -5.56 -2.01 -1.49
N TYR A 60 -5.31 -2.02 -2.79
CA TYR A 60 -3.98 -1.87 -3.34
C TYR A 60 -3.52 -0.41 -3.28
N ARG A 61 -2.45 -0.18 -2.55
CA ARG A 61 -1.75 1.12 -2.52
C ARG A 61 -0.37 0.94 -3.13
N PRO A 62 -0.13 1.49 -4.32
CA PRO A 62 1.20 1.44 -4.93
C PRO A 62 2.20 2.15 -4.03
N ARG A 63 3.42 1.62 -3.96
CA ARG A 63 4.51 2.27 -3.25
C ARG A 63 4.92 3.53 -3.99
N VAL A 64 5.07 4.62 -3.26
CA VAL A 64 5.59 5.87 -3.79
C VAL A 64 7.11 5.73 -3.94
N ALA A 65 7.61 5.95 -5.16
CA ALA A 65 9.04 6.08 -5.40
C ALA A 65 9.42 7.55 -5.39
N VAL A 66 10.38 7.93 -4.57
CA VAL A 66 10.95 9.28 -4.53
C VAL A 66 12.25 9.27 -5.33
N ALA A 67 12.43 10.24 -6.21
CA ALA A 67 13.63 10.32 -7.05
C ALA A 67 14.89 10.47 -6.18
N GLY A 68 15.91 9.67 -6.45
CA GLY A 68 17.16 9.64 -5.68
C GLY A 68 17.09 8.85 -4.37
N ALA A 69 15.95 8.29 -3.99
CA ALA A 69 15.83 7.47 -2.81
C ALA A 69 16.39 6.06 -3.02
N VAL A 70 16.99 5.51 -1.98
CA VAL A 70 17.46 4.12 -1.92
C VAL A 70 16.42 3.27 -1.19
N SER A 71 16.18 2.05 -1.67
CA SER A 71 15.30 1.11 -0.97
C SER A 71 15.97 0.57 0.28
N VAL A 72 15.36 0.79 1.45
CA VAL A 72 15.90 0.40 2.74
C VAL A 72 14.88 -0.41 3.54
N PRO A 73 15.32 -1.40 4.34
CA PRO A 73 14.43 -2.16 5.20
C PRO A 73 14.04 -1.36 6.46
N ILE A 74 12.80 -1.55 6.92
CA ILE A 74 12.38 -1.12 8.25
C ILE A 74 12.89 -2.19 9.22
N VAL A 75 13.67 -1.78 10.21
CA VAL A 75 14.29 -2.68 11.20
C VAL A 75 13.62 -2.61 12.56
N PHE A 76 12.84 -1.56 12.80
CA PHE A 76 12.07 -1.41 14.02
C PHE A 76 10.81 -0.61 13.75
N ASP A 77 9.68 -1.05 14.29
CA ASP A 77 8.39 -0.36 14.26
C ASP A 77 7.66 -0.70 15.56
N ASN A 78 7.40 0.32 16.39
CA ASN A 78 6.71 0.14 17.67
C ASN A 78 5.17 0.05 17.54
N GLY A 79 4.66 0.13 16.30
CA GLY A 79 3.20 0.15 16.06
C GLY A 79 2.50 1.44 16.49
N ALA A 80 3.24 2.43 16.98
CA ALA A 80 2.72 3.72 17.44
C ALA A 80 3.38 4.88 16.65
N ASP A 81 4.29 5.59 17.27
CA ASP A 81 4.84 6.86 16.80
C ASP A 81 6.27 6.79 16.26
N LEU A 82 6.95 5.64 16.34
CA LEU A 82 8.36 5.52 15.96
C LEU A 82 8.60 4.36 15.00
N VAL A 83 9.24 4.68 13.88
CA VAL A 83 9.73 3.73 12.88
C VAL A 83 11.20 4.00 12.62
N VAL A 84 12.01 2.95 12.55
CA VAL A 84 13.44 3.04 12.23
C VAL A 84 13.73 2.21 10.99
N ALA A 85 14.32 2.83 9.98
CA ALA A 85 14.85 2.20 8.78
C ALA A 85 16.38 2.12 8.84
N ALA A 86 16.95 1.06 8.30
CA ALA A 86 18.40 0.87 8.25
C ALA A 86 18.98 1.30 6.91
N ALA A 87 19.82 2.33 6.92
CA ALA A 87 20.59 2.72 5.76
C ALA A 87 21.74 1.73 5.50
N PRO A 88 22.10 1.49 4.23
CA PRO A 88 23.32 0.76 3.89
C PRO A 88 24.58 1.50 4.37
N ALA A 89 25.68 0.77 4.51
CA ALA A 89 26.95 1.35 4.98
C ALA A 89 27.45 2.49 4.07
N GLU A 90 27.18 2.39 2.77
CA GLU A 90 27.55 3.41 1.78
C GLU A 90 26.29 4.02 1.17
N ILE A 91 25.67 4.96 1.88
CA ILE A 91 24.57 5.76 1.33
C ILE A 91 25.09 7.13 0.91
N PRO A 92 24.87 7.60 -0.34
CA PRO A 92 25.21 8.96 -0.74
C PRO A 92 24.47 9.99 0.11
N ALA A 93 25.16 11.04 0.52
CA ALA A 93 24.54 12.11 1.33
C ALA A 93 23.29 12.70 0.66
N ALA A 94 23.31 12.85 -0.67
CA ALA A 94 22.16 13.34 -1.44
C ALA A 94 20.96 12.38 -1.43
N ALA A 95 21.16 11.10 -1.14
CA ALA A 95 20.09 10.10 -1.09
C ALA A 95 19.43 9.99 0.32
N VAL A 96 20.04 10.55 1.34
CA VAL A 96 19.54 10.43 2.74
C VAL A 96 18.14 11.02 2.90
N ALA A 97 17.96 12.28 2.51
CA ALA A 97 16.68 12.96 2.63
C ALA A 97 15.57 12.30 1.78
N PRO A 98 15.78 12.02 0.47
CA PRO A 98 14.76 11.33 -0.31
C PRO A 98 14.46 9.91 0.21
N THR A 99 15.43 9.21 0.81
CA THR A 99 15.21 7.87 1.36
C THR A 99 14.31 7.90 2.59
N VAL A 100 14.56 8.80 3.55
CA VAL A 100 13.69 8.91 4.74
C VAL A 100 12.29 9.39 4.37
N GLU A 101 12.18 10.28 3.39
CA GLU A 101 10.89 10.72 2.84
C GLU A 101 10.12 9.55 2.20
N GLN A 102 10.80 8.74 1.37
CA GLN A 102 10.19 7.56 0.75
C GLN A 102 9.68 6.57 1.79
N VAL A 103 10.46 6.29 2.82
CA VAL A 103 10.01 5.42 3.93
C VAL A 103 8.79 6.01 4.61
N ALA A 104 8.82 7.30 4.94
CA ALA A 104 7.71 7.99 5.58
C ALA A 104 6.44 7.94 4.73
N ARG A 105 6.51 8.22 3.43
CA ARG A 105 5.37 8.19 2.49
C ARG A 105 4.77 6.80 2.34
N ASN A 106 5.58 5.75 2.45
CA ASN A 106 5.15 4.36 2.28
C ASN A 106 4.66 3.68 3.56
N LEU A 107 4.73 4.36 4.70
CA LEU A 107 4.20 3.82 5.95
C LEU A 107 2.67 3.64 5.89
N ARG A 108 2.19 2.54 6.46
CA ARG A 108 0.76 2.35 6.69
C ARG A 108 0.36 3.09 7.96
N GLY A 109 -0.65 3.97 7.83
CA GLY A 109 -1.19 4.72 8.96
C GLY A 109 -2.24 3.97 9.76
N ASN A 110 -2.89 2.96 9.15
CA ASN A 110 -4.00 2.25 9.77
C ASN A 110 -3.51 1.34 10.90
N GLY A 111 -4.19 1.39 12.04
CA GLY A 111 -3.90 0.54 13.20
C GLY A 111 -2.77 1.03 14.11
N ARG A 112 -2.22 2.23 13.86
CA ARG A 112 -1.22 2.82 14.76
C ARG A 112 -1.88 3.50 15.96
N GLN A 113 -1.31 3.27 17.13
CA GLN A 113 -1.75 3.90 18.38
C GLN A 113 -0.86 5.11 18.66
N THR A 114 -1.18 6.25 18.05
CA THR A 114 -0.49 7.52 18.33
C THR A 114 -1.48 8.54 18.90
N SER A 115 -1.04 9.36 19.86
CA SER A 115 -1.84 10.43 20.46
C SER A 115 -2.09 11.60 19.49
N ASP A 116 -1.13 11.88 18.64
CA ASP A 116 -1.07 13.10 17.80
C ASP A 116 -1.21 12.82 16.31
N ALA A 117 -1.61 11.59 15.93
CA ALA A 117 -1.66 11.14 14.56
C ALA A 117 -0.36 11.40 13.76
N THR A 118 0.78 11.47 14.46
CA THR A 118 2.10 11.72 13.86
C THR A 118 3.03 10.55 14.11
N VAL A 119 3.80 10.17 13.09
CA VAL A 119 4.83 9.12 13.18
C VAL A 119 6.18 9.71 12.81
N ARG A 120 7.16 9.44 13.66
CA ARG A 120 8.57 9.77 13.43
C ARG A 120 9.26 8.62 12.72
N VAL A 121 9.93 8.93 11.64
CA VAL A 121 10.72 7.97 10.85
C VAL A 121 12.16 8.36 10.96
N ARG A 122 12.99 7.47 11.48
CA ARG A 122 14.44 7.66 11.58
C ARG A 122 15.18 6.78 10.59
N LEU A 123 16.06 7.37 9.83
CA LEU A 123 17.01 6.64 9.01
C LEU A 123 18.30 6.47 9.81
N ARG A 124 18.61 5.23 10.20
CA ARG A 124 19.78 4.87 11.01
C ARG A 124 20.81 4.13 10.18
N GLN A 125 22.06 4.48 10.34
CA GLN A 125 23.21 3.74 9.85
C GLN A 125 23.97 3.13 11.01
N VAL A 126 24.52 1.93 10.84
CA VAL A 126 25.43 1.31 11.80
C VAL A 126 26.86 1.52 11.30
N ARG A 127 27.64 2.30 12.03
CA ARG A 127 29.06 2.51 11.74
C ARG A 127 29.91 1.56 12.57
N GLN A 128 30.84 0.90 11.94
CA GLN A 128 31.81 0.06 12.65
C GLN A 128 33.00 0.92 13.06
N LEU A 129 33.22 1.07 14.36
CA LEU A 129 34.33 1.86 14.92
C LEU A 129 35.59 1.02 15.11
N ALA A 130 35.42 -0.27 15.50
CA ALA A 130 36.49 -1.23 15.68
C ALA A 130 35.95 -2.66 15.51
N PRO A 131 36.78 -3.69 15.38
CA PRO A 131 36.33 -5.07 15.38
C PRO A 131 35.47 -5.40 16.60
N GLY A 132 34.19 -5.72 16.38
CA GLY A 132 33.23 -6.00 17.46
C GLY A 132 32.56 -4.76 18.09
N LEU A 133 32.94 -3.54 17.69
CA LEU A 133 32.34 -2.30 18.21
C LEU A 133 31.63 -1.54 17.09
N SER A 134 30.31 -1.38 17.22
CA SER A 134 29.48 -0.67 16.25
C SER A 134 28.64 0.41 16.94
N GLU A 135 28.52 1.55 16.29
CA GLU A 135 27.71 2.68 16.78
C GLU A 135 26.53 2.95 15.84
N PRO A 136 25.29 3.01 16.33
CA PRO A 136 24.14 3.44 15.54
C PRO A 136 24.11 4.98 15.42
N VAL A 137 24.15 5.49 14.21
CA VAL A 137 24.06 6.94 13.93
C VAL A 137 22.76 7.23 13.19
N VAL A 138 21.99 8.20 13.67
CA VAL A 138 20.80 8.70 12.96
C VAL A 138 21.26 9.68 11.88
N LEU A 139 20.95 9.38 10.62
CA LEU A 139 21.34 10.20 9.47
C LEU A 139 20.30 11.29 9.18
N ALA A 140 19.02 10.97 9.32
CA ALA A 140 17.92 11.91 9.11
C ALA A 140 16.66 11.43 9.85
N GLU A 141 15.78 12.37 10.12
CA GLU A 141 14.46 12.12 10.69
C GLU A 141 13.38 12.79 9.84
N ALA A 142 12.24 12.12 9.67
CA ALA A 142 11.05 12.68 9.06
C ALA A 142 9.86 12.49 9.99
N ARG A 143 8.93 13.45 9.97
CA ARG A 143 7.62 13.33 10.63
C ARG A 143 6.55 13.21 9.58
N ARG A 144 5.67 12.23 9.74
CA ARG A 144 4.51 12.07 8.87
C ARG A 144 3.24 12.24 9.68
N ASN A 145 2.38 13.13 9.21
CA ASN A 145 1.00 13.21 9.67
C ASN A 145 0.17 12.11 9.01
N LEU A 146 -0.47 11.27 9.81
CA LEU A 146 -1.27 10.13 9.33
C LEU A 146 -2.63 10.54 8.76
N ILE A 147 -3.12 11.73 9.10
CA ILE A 147 -4.41 12.27 8.63
C ILE A 147 -4.23 12.96 7.29
N THR A 148 -3.30 13.91 7.20
CA THR A 148 -3.05 14.70 5.98
C THR A 148 -2.15 13.96 4.99
N GLY A 149 -1.29 13.07 5.48
CA GLY A 149 -0.27 12.38 4.68
C GLY A 149 0.98 13.22 4.42
N GLU A 150 1.05 14.43 4.97
CA GLU A 150 2.20 15.33 4.85
C GLU A 150 3.43 14.76 5.54
N VAL A 151 4.59 15.01 4.95
CA VAL A 151 5.89 14.56 5.46
C VAL A 151 6.79 15.77 5.61
N ASP A 152 7.22 16.05 6.84
CA ASP A 152 8.18 17.06 7.20
C ASP A 152 9.53 16.43 7.46
N LEU A 153 10.57 16.91 6.74
CA LEU A 153 11.95 16.49 6.96
C LEU A 153 12.57 17.32 8.07
N GLN A 154 13.12 16.66 9.07
CA GLN A 154 13.91 17.29 10.12
C GLN A 154 15.39 16.99 9.82
N GLY A 155 16.12 18.05 9.44
CA GLY A 155 17.56 18.02 9.21
C GLY A 155 18.33 18.19 10.50
#